data_0fd71bd4a588e3212f7b638d4b3c11e2
#
_entry.id   0fd71bd4a588e3212f7b638d4b3c11e2
#
_cell.length_a   1.000
_cell.length_b   1.000
_cell.length_c   1.000
_cell.angle_alpha   90.00
_cell.angle_beta   90.00
_cell.angle_gamma   90.00
#
_symmetry.space_group_name_H-M   'P 1'
#
loop_
_entity.id
_entity.type
_entity.pdbx_description
1 polymer ?
#
loop_
_entity_poly.entity_id
_entity_poly.type
_entity_poly.pdbx_seq_one_letter_code
_entity_poly.pdbx_strand_id
1 'polypeptide(L)'
;VHNREIWRRLEAKEITHDYLREERFKYIMRAIGVEMSNELSDAVNTQFLDTLSNYTHLIDGTIELLDFLVPNYELHILSNGLDLIQRKKMQLSGLGNYFKNVVTFDTVQVRKPDREIFEAAMNLANTTPENSLMVGDSIDADIKGALEVGMQAVWYAPNAEISSYAEAHHIRHLSELKSMLSGE
;
A
#
# COMPACT_ATOMS: atom_id res chain seq x y z
N VAL A 1 6.88 -14.96 4.82
CA VAL A 1 8.04 -14.46 5.59
C VAL A 1 9.03 -13.78 4.63
N HIS A 2 9.67 -14.50 3.68
CA HIS A 2 10.75 -13.98 2.83
C HIS A 2 10.37 -12.81 1.92
N ASN A 3 9.16 -12.81 1.33
CA ASN A 3 8.72 -11.70 0.49
C ASN A 3 8.55 -10.40 1.30
N ARG A 4 8.06 -10.48 2.54
CA ARG A 4 7.92 -9.32 3.43
C ARG A 4 9.30 -8.75 3.81
N GLU A 5 10.27 -9.61 4.04
CA GLU A 5 11.63 -9.20 4.40
C GLU A 5 12.31 -8.42 3.26
N ILE A 6 12.21 -8.86 2.01
CA ILE A 6 12.82 -8.14 0.89
C ILE A 6 12.15 -6.78 0.64
N TRP A 7 10.84 -6.67 0.87
CA TRP A 7 10.12 -5.39 0.83
C TRP A 7 10.55 -4.45 1.96
N ARG A 8 10.69 -4.96 3.20
CA ARG A 8 11.21 -4.20 4.33
C ARG A 8 12.59 -3.59 4.02
N ARG A 9 13.47 -4.36 3.41
CA ARG A 9 14.81 -3.90 3.01
C ARG A 9 14.75 -2.80 1.94
N LEU A 10 13.79 -2.88 1.01
CA LEU A 10 13.56 -1.81 0.03
C LEU A 10 13.06 -0.54 0.71
N GLU A 11 12.09 -0.63 1.61
CA GLU A 11 11.54 0.48 2.38
C GLU A 11 12.62 1.13 3.28
N ALA A 12 13.50 0.33 3.86
CA ALA A 12 14.67 0.79 4.60
C ALA A 12 15.81 1.34 3.72
N LYS A 13 15.64 1.40 2.40
CA LYS A 13 16.66 1.83 1.42
C LYS A 13 17.96 1.00 1.44
N GLU A 14 17.91 -0.22 1.99
CA GLU A 14 19.05 -1.17 2.02
C GLU A 14 19.30 -1.78 0.64
N ILE A 15 18.26 -1.83 -0.22
CA ILE A 15 18.33 -2.36 -1.58
C ILE A 15 17.59 -1.43 -2.55
N THR A 16 17.91 -1.54 -3.84
CA THR A 16 17.20 -0.82 -4.91
C THR A 16 15.99 -1.61 -5.42
N HIS A 17 15.12 -0.95 -6.17
CA HIS A 17 13.99 -1.61 -6.83
C HIS A 17 14.45 -2.61 -7.91
N ASP A 18 15.52 -2.28 -8.63
CA ASP A 18 16.10 -3.21 -9.62
C ASP A 18 16.63 -4.46 -8.94
N TYR A 19 17.32 -4.31 -7.81
CA TYR A 19 17.74 -5.45 -6.99
C TYR A 19 16.54 -6.29 -6.51
N LEU A 20 15.47 -5.65 -6.00
CA LEU A 20 14.26 -6.35 -5.60
C LEU A 20 13.66 -7.14 -6.77
N ARG A 21 13.57 -6.52 -7.95
CA ARG A 21 13.02 -7.17 -9.15
C ARG A 21 13.83 -8.39 -9.55
N GLU A 22 15.16 -8.28 -9.57
CA GLU A 22 16.06 -9.34 -10.01
C GLU A 22 16.20 -10.47 -8.99
N GLU A 23 16.26 -10.14 -7.70
CA GLU A 23 16.62 -11.08 -6.64
C GLU A 23 15.43 -11.65 -5.86
N ARG A 24 14.23 -11.05 -5.95
CA ARG A 24 13.06 -11.44 -5.18
C ARG A 24 12.76 -12.94 -5.22
N PHE A 25 12.67 -13.50 -6.40
CA PHE A 25 12.35 -14.92 -6.55
C PHE A 25 13.55 -15.81 -6.27
N LYS A 26 14.76 -15.38 -6.61
CA LYS A 26 15.98 -16.09 -6.22
C LYS A 26 16.12 -16.16 -4.69
N TYR A 27 15.86 -15.05 -3.99
CA TYR A 27 15.89 -15.00 -2.54
C TYR A 27 14.90 -15.99 -1.90
N ILE A 28 13.67 -16.05 -2.43
CA ILE A 28 12.65 -17.00 -1.98
C ILE A 28 13.06 -18.43 -2.26
N MET A 29 13.58 -18.72 -3.43
CA MET A 29 13.97 -20.07 -3.86
C MET A 29 15.20 -20.59 -3.11
N ARG A 30 16.20 -19.73 -2.85
CA ARG A 30 17.36 -20.08 -2.00
C ARG A 30 16.94 -20.52 -0.59
N ALA A 31 15.87 -19.92 -0.04
CA ALA A 31 15.36 -20.30 1.29
C ALA A 31 14.84 -21.74 1.37
N ILE A 32 14.54 -22.36 0.23
CA ILE A 32 14.13 -23.77 0.11
C ILE A 32 15.20 -24.65 -0.59
N GLY A 33 16.45 -24.10 -0.71
CA GLY A 33 17.58 -24.84 -1.26
C GLY A 33 17.60 -24.95 -2.80
N VAL A 34 16.87 -24.11 -3.50
CA VAL A 34 16.81 -24.10 -4.97
C VAL A 34 17.54 -22.89 -5.53
N GLU A 35 18.51 -23.11 -6.41
CA GLU A 35 19.16 -22.06 -7.19
C GLU A 35 18.34 -21.74 -8.45
N MET A 36 18.22 -20.46 -8.77
CA MET A 36 17.45 -19.96 -9.90
C MET A 36 18.35 -19.10 -10.80
N SER A 37 18.31 -19.33 -12.11
CA SER A 37 19.04 -18.47 -13.07
C SER A 37 18.39 -17.09 -13.20
N ASN A 38 19.11 -16.12 -13.77
CA ASN A 38 18.59 -14.78 -14.04
C ASN A 38 17.40 -14.83 -15.00
N GLU A 39 17.51 -15.60 -16.08
CA GLU A 39 16.48 -15.74 -17.11
C GLU A 39 15.19 -16.31 -16.51
N LEU A 40 15.31 -17.32 -15.65
CA LEU A 40 14.14 -17.92 -14.98
C LEU A 40 13.53 -16.94 -13.96
N SER A 41 14.36 -16.21 -13.20
CA SER A 41 13.89 -15.19 -12.26
C SER A 41 13.11 -14.09 -12.98
N ASP A 42 13.61 -13.59 -14.11
CA ASP A 42 12.94 -12.57 -14.91
C ASP A 42 11.63 -13.07 -15.51
N ALA A 43 11.61 -14.30 -16.03
CA ALA A 43 10.40 -14.92 -16.57
C ALA A 43 9.32 -15.08 -15.50
N VAL A 44 9.69 -15.58 -14.32
CA VAL A 44 8.77 -15.72 -13.16
C VAL A 44 8.29 -14.36 -12.68
N ASN A 45 9.16 -13.35 -12.61
CA ASN A 45 8.76 -12.00 -12.20
C ASN A 45 7.78 -11.36 -13.20
N THR A 46 8.00 -11.52 -14.49
CA THR A 46 7.09 -11.04 -15.54
C THR A 46 5.72 -11.68 -15.40
N GLN A 47 5.68 -13.02 -15.32
CA GLN A 47 4.43 -13.75 -15.13
C GLN A 47 3.72 -13.41 -13.83
N PHE A 48 4.48 -13.21 -12.74
CA PHE A 48 3.94 -12.77 -11.46
C PHE A 48 3.25 -11.41 -11.57
N LEU A 49 3.89 -10.41 -12.20
CA LEU A 49 3.31 -9.08 -12.37
C LEU A 49 2.03 -9.11 -13.21
N ASP A 50 2.03 -9.88 -14.31
CA ASP A 50 0.85 -10.08 -15.13
C ASP A 50 -0.29 -10.72 -14.33
N THR A 51 0.03 -11.76 -13.56
CA THR A 51 -0.94 -12.46 -12.72
C THR A 51 -1.45 -11.58 -11.59
N LEU A 52 -0.56 -10.85 -10.92
CA LEU A 52 -0.88 -9.98 -9.78
C LEU A 52 -1.95 -8.94 -10.12
N SER A 53 -1.91 -8.39 -11.33
CA SER A 53 -2.89 -7.41 -11.80
C SER A 53 -4.30 -7.98 -11.96
N ASN A 54 -4.45 -9.29 -12.09
CA ASN A 54 -5.73 -9.98 -12.24
C ASN A 54 -6.34 -10.45 -10.90
N TYR A 55 -5.57 -10.38 -9.80
CA TYR A 55 -6.11 -10.66 -8.45
C TYR A 55 -6.89 -9.45 -7.95
N THR A 56 -8.20 -9.57 -7.98
CA THR A 56 -9.16 -8.48 -7.69
C THR A 56 -10.06 -8.78 -6.50
N HIS A 57 -9.70 -9.77 -5.67
CA HIS A 57 -10.44 -10.06 -4.45
C HIS A 57 -10.35 -8.87 -3.49
N LEU A 58 -11.50 -8.37 -3.10
CA LEU A 58 -11.62 -7.28 -2.14
C LEU A 58 -11.59 -7.82 -0.71
N ILE A 59 -11.12 -7.02 0.20
CA ILE A 59 -11.27 -7.25 1.63
C ILE A 59 -12.76 -7.11 1.98
N ASP A 60 -13.25 -7.96 2.86
CA ASP A 60 -14.65 -7.91 3.30
C ASP A 60 -15.01 -6.52 3.84
N GLY A 61 -16.18 -6.02 3.45
CA GLY A 61 -16.66 -4.69 3.80
C GLY A 61 -16.07 -3.53 2.98
N THR A 62 -15.24 -3.81 1.94
CA THR A 62 -14.64 -2.75 1.13
C THR A 62 -15.67 -1.86 0.45
N ILE A 63 -16.63 -2.45 -0.27
CA ILE A 63 -17.63 -1.66 -1.02
C ILE A 63 -18.52 -0.87 -0.06
N GLU A 64 -19.00 -1.49 1.02
CA GLU A 64 -19.83 -0.84 2.03
C GLU A 64 -19.12 0.34 2.69
N LEU A 65 -17.80 0.23 2.93
CA LEU A 65 -17.02 1.34 3.46
C LEU A 65 -16.86 2.45 2.42
N LEU A 66 -16.53 2.12 1.18
CA LEU A 66 -16.33 3.11 0.12
C LEU A 66 -17.63 3.87 -0.19
N ASP A 67 -18.77 3.19 -0.24
CA ASP A 67 -20.10 3.81 -0.43
C ASP A 67 -20.45 4.75 0.73
N PHE A 68 -20.03 4.44 1.95
CA PHE A 68 -20.20 5.32 3.11
C PHE A 68 -19.28 6.55 3.03
N LEU A 69 -18.05 6.39 2.53
CA LEU A 69 -17.05 7.46 2.52
C LEU A 69 -17.26 8.49 1.40
N VAL A 70 -17.55 8.04 0.18
CA VAL A 70 -17.63 8.91 -1.02
C VAL A 70 -18.52 10.15 -0.86
N PRO A 71 -19.68 10.13 -0.17
CA PRO A 71 -20.51 11.32 0.00
C PRO A 71 -19.85 12.43 0.82
N ASN A 72 -18.87 12.12 1.67
CA ASN A 72 -18.30 13.05 2.65
C ASN A 72 -16.79 13.24 2.52
N TYR A 73 -16.09 12.37 1.78
CA TYR A 73 -14.63 12.35 1.68
C TYR A 73 -14.16 12.20 0.24
N GLU A 74 -13.11 12.89 -0.13
CA GLU A 74 -12.35 12.58 -1.34
C GLU A 74 -11.38 11.44 -1.07
N LEU A 75 -11.42 10.41 -1.91
CA LEU A 75 -10.61 9.21 -1.75
C LEU A 75 -9.46 9.19 -2.77
N HIS A 76 -8.29 8.83 -2.31
CA HIS A 76 -7.08 8.75 -3.12
C HIS A 76 -6.32 7.45 -2.82
N ILE A 77 -5.59 6.93 -3.81
CA ILE A 77 -4.66 5.82 -3.60
C ILE A 77 -3.24 6.37 -3.51
N LEU A 78 -2.52 5.96 -2.47
CA LEU A 78 -1.09 6.21 -2.29
C LEU A 78 -0.35 4.87 -2.15
N SER A 79 0.48 4.50 -3.14
CA SER A 79 1.03 3.15 -3.24
C SER A 79 2.51 3.12 -3.64
N ASN A 80 3.28 2.22 -3.02
CA ASN A 80 4.65 1.89 -3.45
C ASN A 80 4.69 0.91 -4.66
N GLY A 81 3.51 0.45 -5.11
CA GLY A 81 3.38 -0.42 -6.26
C GLY A 81 3.52 0.32 -7.60
N LEU A 82 3.66 -0.46 -8.68
CA LEU A 82 3.74 0.06 -10.05
C LEU A 82 2.40 0.65 -10.49
N ASP A 83 2.41 1.84 -11.09
CA ASP A 83 1.20 2.59 -11.50
C ASP A 83 0.28 1.75 -12.40
N LEU A 84 0.86 1.14 -13.44
CA LEU A 84 0.11 0.29 -14.37
C LEU A 84 -0.62 -0.86 -13.67
N ILE A 85 0.05 -1.52 -12.72
CA ILE A 85 -0.53 -2.63 -11.95
C ILE A 85 -1.66 -2.14 -11.05
N GLN A 86 -1.45 -1.03 -10.34
CA GLN A 86 -2.47 -0.47 -9.44
C GLN A 86 -3.72 -0.03 -10.21
N ARG A 87 -3.56 0.70 -11.31
CA ARG A 87 -4.71 1.12 -12.15
C ARG A 87 -5.47 -0.06 -12.73
N LYS A 88 -4.77 -1.08 -13.23
CA LYS A 88 -5.39 -2.30 -13.75
C LYS A 88 -6.17 -3.04 -12.65
N LYS A 89 -5.60 -3.19 -11.45
CA LYS A 89 -6.30 -3.79 -10.30
C LYS A 89 -7.56 -3.01 -9.94
N MET A 90 -7.48 -1.69 -9.83
CA MET A 90 -8.64 -0.84 -9.53
C MET A 90 -9.74 -0.97 -10.58
N GLN A 91 -9.37 -0.99 -11.87
CA GLN A 91 -10.32 -1.16 -12.96
C GLN A 91 -11.01 -2.53 -12.90
N LEU A 92 -10.23 -3.61 -12.76
CA LEU A 92 -10.77 -4.97 -12.75
C LEU A 92 -11.57 -5.30 -11.49
N SER A 93 -11.26 -4.66 -10.36
CA SER A 93 -12.00 -4.81 -9.09
C SER A 93 -13.24 -3.92 -9.00
N GLY A 94 -13.49 -3.06 -10.00
CA GLY A 94 -14.61 -2.11 -9.97
C GLY A 94 -14.38 -0.89 -9.06
N LEU A 95 -13.16 -0.69 -8.54
CA LEU A 95 -12.85 0.39 -7.59
C LEU A 95 -12.47 1.72 -8.26
N GLY A 96 -12.30 1.75 -9.58
CA GLY A 96 -11.77 2.92 -10.30
C GLY A 96 -12.56 4.21 -10.08
N ASN A 97 -13.87 4.11 -9.91
CA ASN A 97 -14.74 5.28 -9.74
C ASN A 97 -14.77 5.84 -8.30
N TYR A 98 -14.24 5.13 -7.33
CA TYR A 98 -14.22 5.60 -5.93
C TYR A 98 -13.07 6.57 -5.65
N PHE A 99 -11.98 6.47 -6.42
CA PHE A 99 -10.74 7.19 -6.14
C PHE A 99 -10.46 8.26 -7.20
N LYS A 100 -10.24 9.49 -6.74
CA LYS A 100 -9.99 10.64 -7.60
C LYS A 100 -8.57 10.63 -8.20
N ASN A 101 -7.57 10.29 -7.38
CA ASN A 101 -6.18 10.23 -7.79
C ASN A 101 -5.52 8.91 -7.37
N VAL A 102 -4.53 8.49 -8.16
CA VAL A 102 -3.62 7.38 -7.83
C VAL A 102 -2.21 7.93 -7.88
N VAL A 103 -1.54 7.95 -6.74
CA VAL A 103 -0.16 8.40 -6.57
C VAL A 103 0.71 7.19 -6.28
N THR A 104 1.71 6.99 -7.12
CA THR A 104 2.63 5.85 -7.03
C THR A 104 4.08 6.31 -7.15
N PHE A 105 5.02 5.39 -6.92
CA PHE A 105 6.42 5.66 -7.21
C PHE A 105 6.64 6.15 -8.65
N ASP A 106 5.97 5.53 -9.63
CA ASP A 106 6.15 5.89 -11.04
C ASP A 106 5.74 7.33 -11.32
N THR A 107 4.81 7.89 -10.55
CA THR A 107 4.30 9.26 -10.73
C THR A 107 5.17 10.32 -10.07
N VAL A 108 5.87 10.00 -8.96
CA VAL A 108 6.60 10.98 -8.16
C VAL A 108 8.08 10.62 -7.93
N GLN A 109 8.51 9.43 -8.35
CA GLN A 109 9.87 8.90 -8.21
C GLN A 109 10.38 8.77 -6.76
N VAL A 110 9.48 8.81 -5.79
CA VAL A 110 9.73 8.57 -4.37
C VAL A 110 8.71 7.59 -3.80
N ARG A 111 9.01 6.96 -2.67
CA ARG A 111 8.17 5.93 -2.03
C ARG A 111 7.84 6.30 -0.60
N LYS A 112 6.74 5.78 -0.10
CA LYS A 112 6.47 5.74 1.33
C LYS A 112 7.61 4.95 2.02
N PRO A 113 8.16 5.43 3.14
CA PRO A 113 7.68 6.53 3.98
C PRO A 113 8.23 7.93 3.63
N ASP A 114 8.88 8.14 2.49
CA ASP A 114 9.46 9.45 2.18
C ASP A 114 8.38 10.53 2.17
N ARG A 115 8.70 11.68 2.78
CA ARG A 115 7.79 12.84 2.96
C ARG A 115 7.16 13.30 1.64
N GLU A 116 7.96 13.33 0.58
CA GLU A 116 7.62 13.90 -0.71
C GLU A 116 6.44 13.19 -1.40
N ILE A 117 6.25 11.88 -1.19
CA ILE A 117 5.11 11.18 -1.78
C ILE A 117 3.78 11.55 -1.10
N PHE A 118 3.81 11.80 0.23
CA PHE A 118 2.62 12.27 0.97
C PHE A 118 2.29 13.71 0.58
N GLU A 119 3.31 14.59 0.50
CA GLU A 119 3.12 15.98 0.05
C GLU A 119 2.57 16.05 -1.37
N ALA A 120 3.07 15.20 -2.28
CA ALA A 120 2.54 15.12 -3.64
C ALA A 120 1.07 14.69 -3.67
N ALA A 121 0.69 13.70 -2.83
CA ALA A 121 -0.70 13.25 -2.72
C ALA A 121 -1.61 14.36 -2.17
N MET A 122 -1.20 15.06 -1.11
CA MET A 122 -1.95 16.18 -0.54
C MET A 122 -2.08 17.36 -1.51
N ASN A 123 -1.02 17.69 -2.26
CA ASN A 123 -1.06 18.72 -3.29
C ASN A 123 -2.05 18.38 -4.41
N LEU A 124 -2.08 17.12 -4.88
CA LEU A 124 -3.03 16.66 -5.89
C LEU A 124 -4.48 16.66 -5.37
N ALA A 125 -4.66 16.39 -4.08
CA ALA A 125 -5.95 16.44 -3.41
C ALA A 125 -6.37 17.88 -3.04
N ASN A 126 -5.47 18.86 -3.14
CA ASN A 126 -5.66 20.24 -2.67
C ASN A 126 -6.08 20.29 -1.20
N THR A 127 -5.37 19.56 -0.34
CA THR A 127 -5.66 19.40 1.09
C THR A 127 -4.43 19.65 1.95
N THR A 128 -4.62 19.67 3.27
CA THR A 128 -3.56 19.81 4.28
C THR A 128 -3.42 18.55 5.12
N PRO A 129 -2.30 18.36 5.84
CA PRO A 129 -2.12 17.19 6.70
C PRO A 129 -3.25 17.02 7.73
N GLU A 130 -3.72 18.11 8.34
CA GLU A 130 -4.75 18.10 9.39
C GLU A 130 -6.12 17.62 8.87
N ASN A 131 -6.35 17.78 7.57
CA ASN A 131 -7.57 17.36 6.88
C ASN A 131 -7.40 16.04 6.12
N SER A 132 -6.30 15.32 6.39
CA SER A 132 -5.94 14.09 5.70
C SER A 132 -5.79 12.92 6.65
N LEU A 133 -6.34 11.79 6.25
CA LEU A 133 -6.22 10.52 6.98
C LEU A 133 -5.57 9.47 6.09
N MET A 134 -4.46 8.90 6.54
CA MET A 134 -3.86 7.72 5.92
C MET A 134 -4.44 6.45 6.53
N VAL A 135 -4.89 5.53 5.69
CA VAL A 135 -5.28 4.18 6.10
C VAL A 135 -4.37 3.20 5.37
N GLY A 136 -3.61 2.40 6.11
CA GLY A 136 -2.64 1.49 5.51
C GLY A 136 -2.26 0.32 6.41
N ASP A 137 -1.56 -0.65 5.85
CA ASP A 137 -1.18 -1.90 6.53
C ASP A 137 0.30 -1.96 6.95
N SER A 138 1.15 -1.09 6.40
CA SER A 138 2.56 -1.00 6.77
C SER A 138 2.79 0.06 7.84
N ILE A 139 3.23 -0.36 9.04
CA ILE A 139 3.61 0.60 10.09
C ILE A 139 4.72 1.53 9.60
N ASP A 140 5.77 0.97 8.97
CA ASP A 140 6.93 1.76 8.58
C ASP A 140 6.65 2.65 7.36
N ALA A 141 5.98 2.12 6.33
CA ALA A 141 5.75 2.88 5.10
C ALA A 141 4.53 3.81 5.20
N ASP A 142 3.40 3.33 5.74
CA ASP A 142 2.14 4.08 5.71
C ASP A 142 1.98 4.96 6.96
N ILE A 143 2.08 4.32 8.13
CA ILE A 143 1.68 4.96 9.38
C ILE A 143 2.72 5.98 9.83
N LYS A 144 3.99 5.57 9.95
CA LYS A 144 5.06 6.49 10.35
C LYS A 144 5.22 7.63 9.35
N GLY A 145 5.24 7.31 8.03
CA GLY A 145 5.36 8.34 7.00
C GLY A 145 4.23 9.38 7.04
N ALA A 146 2.98 8.95 7.25
CA ALA A 146 1.84 9.85 7.40
C ALA A 146 1.96 10.74 8.65
N LEU A 147 2.29 10.15 9.80
CA LEU A 147 2.47 10.89 11.06
C LEU A 147 3.61 11.91 10.98
N GLU A 148 4.73 11.57 10.33
CA GLU A 148 5.86 12.48 10.12
C GLU A 148 5.53 13.73 9.29
N VAL A 149 4.54 13.65 8.41
CA VAL A 149 4.05 14.82 7.65
C VAL A 149 2.88 15.54 8.34
N GLY A 150 2.43 15.05 9.50
CA GLY A 150 1.35 15.65 10.29
C GLY A 150 -0.05 15.17 9.93
N MET A 151 -0.20 14.13 9.09
CA MET A 151 -1.48 13.50 8.83
C MET A 151 -1.95 12.67 10.03
N GLN A 152 -3.25 12.43 10.12
CA GLN A 152 -3.78 11.34 10.95
C GLN A 152 -3.52 9.99 10.26
N ALA A 153 -3.45 8.91 11.05
CA ALA A 153 -3.21 7.58 10.52
C ALA A 153 -4.05 6.51 11.22
N VAL A 154 -4.52 5.54 10.44
CA VAL A 154 -5.20 4.33 10.90
C VAL A 154 -4.47 3.12 10.35
N TRP A 155 -4.04 2.27 11.25
CA TRP A 155 -3.35 1.03 10.91
C TRP A 155 -4.33 -0.12 10.73
N TYR A 156 -4.47 -0.62 9.50
CA TYR A 156 -5.25 -1.81 9.18
C TYR A 156 -4.40 -3.06 9.34
N ALA A 157 -4.67 -3.87 10.36
CA ALA A 157 -3.89 -5.07 10.66
C ALA A 157 -4.76 -6.18 11.28
N PRO A 158 -5.49 -6.96 10.46
CA PRO A 158 -6.47 -7.93 10.93
C PRO A 158 -5.88 -9.04 11.82
N ASN A 159 -4.58 -9.32 11.67
CA ASN A 159 -3.89 -10.40 12.38
C ASN A 159 -2.85 -9.92 13.40
N ALA A 160 -2.76 -8.61 13.69
CA ALA A 160 -1.79 -8.11 14.65
C ALA A 160 -2.26 -8.26 16.10
N GLU A 161 -1.32 -8.45 17.01
CA GLU A 161 -1.60 -8.31 18.45
C GLU A 161 -1.76 -6.83 18.82
N ILE A 162 -2.71 -6.53 19.72
CA ILE A 162 -3.22 -5.16 20.00
C ILE A 162 -2.14 -4.21 20.56
N SER A 163 -0.99 -4.70 20.99
CA SER A 163 -0.02 -3.90 21.73
C SER A 163 1.11 -3.26 20.92
N SER A 164 1.11 -3.37 19.60
CA SER A 164 2.36 -3.16 18.85
C SER A 164 2.63 -1.73 18.39
N TYR A 165 1.63 -0.81 18.35
CA TYR A 165 1.88 0.58 17.95
C TYR A 165 0.81 1.53 18.51
N ALA A 166 1.20 2.38 19.48
CA ALA A 166 0.28 3.23 20.23
C ALA A 166 0.01 4.61 19.57
N GLU A 167 0.74 4.97 18.51
CA GLU A 167 0.68 6.31 17.91
C GLU A 167 -0.41 6.46 16.84
N ALA A 168 -1.02 5.34 16.40
CA ALA A 168 -2.11 5.35 15.44
C ALA A 168 -3.27 4.45 15.90
N HIS A 169 -4.48 4.78 15.47
CA HIS A 169 -5.63 3.90 15.67
C HIS A 169 -5.40 2.59 14.91
N HIS A 170 -5.63 1.47 15.58
CA HIS A 170 -5.54 0.14 15.00
C HIS A 170 -6.95 -0.41 14.74
N ILE A 171 -7.18 -0.88 13.52
CA ILE A 171 -8.40 -1.57 13.13
C ILE A 171 -8.08 -2.95 12.55
N ARG A 172 -8.95 -3.91 12.81
CA ARG A 172 -8.89 -5.28 12.27
C ARG A 172 -9.87 -5.50 11.13
N HIS A 173 -10.98 -4.75 11.16
CA HIS A 173 -12.04 -4.83 10.16
C HIS A 173 -12.31 -3.43 9.59
N LEU A 174 -12.65 -3.35 8.31
CA LEU A 174 -12.96 -2.08 7.66
C LEU A 174 -14.21 -1.41 8.24
N SER A 175 -15.13 -2.17 8.83
CA SER A 175 -16.29 -1.64 9.55
C SER A 175 -15.94 -0.78 10.77
N GLU A 176 -14.79 -1.04 11.41
CA GLU A 176 -14.31 -0.23 12.54
C GLU A 176 -13.93 1.19 12.09
N LEU A 177 -13.36 1.34 10.88
CA LEU A 177 -13.10 2.66 10.30
C LEU A 177 -14.41 3.44 10.07
N LYS A 178 -15.46 2.75 9.62
CA LYS A 178 -16.78 3.36 9.48
C LYS A 178 -17.31 3.89 10.82
N SER A 179 -17.26 3.07 11.88
CA SER A 179 -17.70 3.48 13.23
C SER A 179 -16.88 4.67 13.76
N MET A 180 -15.55 4.66 13.57
CA MET A 180 -14.69 5.79 13.97
C MET A 180 -15.09 7.11 13.30
N LEU A 181 -15.44 7.07 12.01
CA LEU A 181 -15.73 8.27 11.23
C LEU A 181 -17.19 8.73 11.35
N SER A 182 -18.12 7.84 11.76
CA SER A 182 -19.50 8.20 12.06
C SER A 182 -19.71 8.77 13.47
N GLY A 183 -18.73 8.61 14.35
CA GLY A 183 -18.83 9.03 15.75
C GLY A 183 -19.72 8.12 16.60
N GLU A 184 -19.93 6.87 16.15
CA GLU A 184 -20.71 5.83 16.86
C GLU A 184 -19.83 4.97 17.78
#